data_588cc71b3a444634a217e629d5985eb8
#
_entry.id   588cc71b3a444634a217e629d5985eb8
#
_cell.length_a   1.000
_cell.length_b   1.000
_cell.length_c   1.000
_cell.angle_alpha   90.00
_cell.angle_beta   90.00
_cell.angle_gamma   90.00
#
_symmetry.space_group_name_H-M   'P 1'
#
loop_
_entity.id
_entity.type
_entity.pdbx_description
1 polymer ?
#
loop_
_entity_poly.entity_id
_entity_poly.type
_entity_poly.pdbx_seq_one_letter_code
_entity_poly.pdbx_strand_id
1 'polypeptide(L)'
;MKTALIWGAGGGIGQAITSQLAKENWQILAAGRHLESFTDITPYAYNVNVSDEFSVQSVITAISQEVSEVNLWVYTAGDIASLRISEMHPLDWQRILEANLTGAFLTTHFSWSLLSEQAHLFYLGALSERMRLPGLSAYAAAKAGLEAFAEVVRKESHRKVTIVRPAAVETPFWNKVPFKLPPHHLMPVDVADRIIQAYNEGYQGLLDI
;
A
#
# COMPACT_ATOMS: atom_id res chain seq x y z
N MET A 1 16.28 16.54 -4.39
CA MET A 1 15.68 15.33 -5.05
C MET A 1 14.52 14.92 -4.17
N LYS A 2 13.36 14.55 -4.72
CA LYS A 2 12.22 14.08 -3.93
C LYS A 2 12.42 12.61 -3.52
N THR A 3 11.95 12.25 -2.34
CA THR A 3 12.07 10.89 -1.78
C THR A 3 10.70 10.23 -1.69
N ALA A 4 10.59 9.00 -2.19
CA ALA A 4 9.39 8.17 -2.11
C ALA A 4 9.66 6.92 -1.27
N LEU A 5 8.78 6.60 -0.34
CA LEU A 5 8.79 5.34 0.44
C LEU A 5 7.58 4.50 0.04
N ILE A 6 7.85 3.30 -0.48
CA ILE A 6 6.83 2.39 -1.01
C ILE A 6 6.80 1.11 -0.18
N TRP A 7 5.77 0.95 0.63
CA TRP A 7 5.48 -0.27 1.37
C TRP A 7 4.69 -1.25 0.52
N GLY A 8 5.20 -2.45 0.33
CA GLY A 8 4.65 -3.44 -0.58
C GLY A 8 5.19 -3.32 -2.00
N ALA A 9 6.40 -2.77 -2.16
CA ALA A 9 7.06 -2.54 -3.45
C ALA A 9 7.18 -3.78 -4.34
N GLY A 10 7.22 -4.99 -3.76
CA GLY A 10 7.27 -6.26 -4.52
C GLY A 10 5.92 -6.73 -5.09
N GLY A 11 4.80 -6.07 -4.75
CA GLY A 11 3.48 -6.36 -5.35
C GLY A 11 3.32 -5.70 -6.73
N GLY A 12 2.37 -6.18 -7.54
CA GLY A 12 2.20 -5.66 -8.92
C GLY A 12 2.05 -4.14 -8.99
N ILE A 13 1.19 -3.54 -8.16
CA ILE A 13 1.01 -2.08 -8.12
C ILE A 13 2.25 -1.39 -7.54
N GLY A 14 2.84 -1.94 -6.47
CA GLY A 14 4.05 -1.39 -5.86
C GLY A 14 5.23 -1.34 -6.84
N GLN A 15 5.46 -2.41 -7.61
CA GLN A 15 6.47 -2.45 -8.67
C GLN A 15 6.21 -1.40 -9.77
N ALA A 16 4.95 -1.24 -10.18
CA ALA A 16 4.58 -0.26 -11.19
C ALA A 16 4.88 1.18 -10.72
N ILE A 17 4.52 1.51 -9.47
CA ILE A 17 4.82 2.82 -8.87
C ILE A 17 6.34 3.04 -8.80
N THR A 18 7.08 2.05 -8.27
CA THR A 18 8.55 2.11 -8.15
C THR A 18 9.20 2.35 -9.51
N SER A 19 8.76 1.60 -10.55
CA SER A 19 9.29 1.73 -11.91
C SER A 19 8.98 3.07 -12.57
N GLN A 20 7.81 3.65 -12.32
CA GLN A 20 7.44 4.96 -12.89
C GLN A 20 8.23 6.08 -12.21
N LEU A 21 8.34 6.07 -10.88
CA LEU A 21 9.09 7.08 -10.14
C LEU A 21 10.60 7.05 -10.45
N ALA A 22 11.15 5.86 -10.76
CA ALA A 22 12.55 5.74 -11.18
C ALA A 22 12.84 6.51 -12.47
N LYS A 23 11.88 6.62 -13.39
CA LYS A 23 12.02 7.40 -14.63
C LYS A 23 12.00 8.91 -14.38
N GLU A 24 11.48 9.36 -13.25
CA GLU A 24 11.32 10.77 -12.87
C GLU A 24 12.41 11.25 -11.89
N ASN A 25 13.52 10.53 -11.75
CA ASN A 25 14.64 10.86 -10.86
C ASN A 25 14.27 11.03 -9.38
N TRP A 26 13.33 10.19 -8.87
CA TRP A 26 13.06 10.10 -7.45
C TRP A 26 14.10 9.23 -6.73
N GLN A 27 14.44 9.59 -5.50
CA GLN A 27 15.04 8.64 -4.58
C GLN A 27 13.96 7.70 -4.05
N ILE A 28 14.06 6.41 -4.35
CA ILE A 28 13.02 5.43 -4.04
C ILE A 28 13.50 4.51 -2.95
N LEU A 29 12.78 4.46 -1.85
CA LEU A 29 12.95 3.55 -0.73
C LEU A 29 11.90 2.45 -0.88
N ALA A 30 12.31 1.29 -1.38
CA ALA A 30 11.41 0.19 -1.70
C ALA A 30 11.41 -0.85 -0.58
N ALA A 31 10.27 -1.06 0.08
CA ALA A 31 10.12 -1.99 1.18
C ALA A 31 9.12 -3.11 0.85
N GLY A 32 9.53 -4.37 1.03
CA GLY A 32 8.68 -5.53 0.73
C GLY A 32 9.34 -6.85 1.11
N ARG A 33 8.62 -7.95 0.96
CA ARG A 33 9.09 -9.30 1.34
C ARG A 33 10.05 -9.94 0.33
N HIS A 34 9.99 -9.55 -0.93
CA HIS A 34 10.74 -10.14 -2.04
C HIS A 34 11.62 -9.08 -2.69
N LEU A 35 12.85 -8.96 -2.21
CA LEU A 35 13.81 -7.92 -2.64
C LEU A 35 14.12 -8.00 -4.14
N GLU A 36 14.23 -9.22 -4.68
CA GLU A 36 14.49 -9.50 -6.08
C GLU A 36 13.52 -8.82 -7.04
N SER A 37 12.36 -8.42 -6.53
CA SER A 37 11.33 -7.76 -7.33
C SER A 37 11.63 -6.28 -7.63
N PHE A 38 12.60 -5.66 -6.94
CA PHE A 38 12.84 -4.22 -7.07
C PHE A 38 14.31 -3.79 -6.85
N THR A 39 15.23 -4.72 -6.58
CA THR A 39 16.67 -4.39 -6.41
C THR A 39 17.32 -3.85 -7.68
N ASP A 40 16.81 -4.24 -8.85
CA ASP A 40 17.28 -3.73 -10.14
C ASP A 40 16.77 -2.30 -10.42
N ILE A 41 15.77 -1.82 -9.65
CA ILE A 41 15.15 -0.51 -9.86
C ILE A 41 15.76 0.52 -8.90
N THR A 42 16.07 0.13 -7.66
CA THR A 42 16.66 1.01 -6.65
C THR A 42 17.66 0.26 -5.75
N PRO A 43 18.78 0.90 -5.37
CA PRO A 43 19.70 0.34 -4.37
C PRO A 43 19.13 0.38 -2.94
N TYR A 44 18.09 1.18 -2.68
CA TYR A 44 17.48 1.33 -1.37
C TYR A 44 16.31 0.35 -1.20
N ALA A 45 16.67 -0.94 -1.13
CA ALA A 45 15.73 -2.05 -1.04
C ALA A 45 15.74 -2.67 0.37
N TYR A 46 14.57 -2.76 1.00
CA TYR A 46 14.43 -3.21 2.39
C TYR A 46 13.50 -4.43 2.48
N ASN A 47 14.01 -5.50 3.10
CA ASN A 47 13.14 -6.64 3.44
C ASN A 47 12.29 -6.29 4.65
N VAL A 48 10.98 -6.46 4.55
CA VAL A 48 10.05 -6.14 5.63
C VAL A 48 8.84 -7.07 5.67
N ASN A 49 8.49 -7.48 6.87
CA ASN A 49 7.15 -7.95 7.18
C ASN A 49 6.35 -6.80 7.81
N VAL A 50 5.43 -6.20 7.06
CA VAL A 50 4.64 -5.05 7.53
C VAL A 50 3.72 -5.38 8.71
N SER A 51 3.47 -6.69 8.97
CA SER A 51 2.67 -7.16 10.11
C SER A 51 3.49 -7.31 11.41
N ASP A 52 4.80 -7.11 11.33
CA ASP A 52 5.74 -7.23 12.44
C ASP A 52 6.29 -5.84 12.80
N GLU A 53 5.95 -5.39 14.00
CA GLU A 53 6.35 -4.08 14.52
C GLU A 53 7.86 -3.90 14.51
N PHE A 54 8.60 -4.90 14.98
CA PHE A 54 10.06 -4.83 15.04
C PHE A 54 10.68 -4.78 13.65
N SER A 55 10.14 -5.54 12.70
CA SER A 55 10.57 -5.50 11.30
C SER A 55 10.38 -4.11 10.69
N VAL A 56 9.21 -3.49 10.91
CA VAL A 56 8.92 -2.14 10.42
C VAL A 56 9.85 -1.10 11.06
N GLN A 57 10.02 -1.16 12.38
CA GLN A 57 10.89 -0.23 13.11
C GLN A 57 12.35 -0.33 12.64
N SER A 58 12.84 -1.55 12.42
CA SER A 58 14.21 -1.79 11.93
C SER A 58 14.43 -1.16 10.54
N VAL A 59 13.47 -1.30 9.64
CA VAL A 59 13.52 -0.69 8.31
C VAL A 59 13.51 0.84 8.41
N ILE A 60 12.65 1.43 9.23
CA ILE A 60 12.62 2.88 9.42
C ILE A 60 13.94 3.40 10.02
N THR A 61 14.53 2.66 10.95
CA THR A 61 15.85 3.00 11.49
C THR A 61 16.92 3.02 10.40
N ALA A 62 16.94 2.02 9.51
CA ALA A 62 17.85 1.99 8.37
C ALA A 62 17.60 3.14 7.40
N ILE A 63 16.33 3.41 7.04
CA ILE A 63 15.94 4.51 6.16
C ILE A 63 16.39 5.87 6.72
N SER A 64 16.29 6.08 8.02
CA SER A 64 16.67 7.34 8.67
C SER A 64 18.15 7.69 8.55
N GLN A 65 19.00 6.72 8.21
CA GLN A 65 20.43 6.94 7.94
C GLN A 65 20.67 7.38 6.48
N GLU A 66 19.72 7.12 5.58
CA GLU A 66 19.85 7.37 4.15
C GLU A 66 19.18 8.68 3.70
N VAL A 67 18.11 9.08 4.40
CA VAL A 67 17.31 10.26 4.03
C VAL A 67 16.87 11.03 5.27
N SER A 68 16.78 12.35 5.11
CA SER A 68 16.24 13.24 6.14
C SER A 68 14.72 13.34 6.12
N GLU A 69 14.10 13.16 4.95
CA GLU A 69 12.64 13.28 4.82
C GLU A 69 12.08 12.47 3.65
N VAL A 70 10.81 12.10 3.76
CA VAL A 70 10.00 11.43 2.74
C VAL A 70 8.89 12.37 2.27
N ASN A 71 8.80 12.58 0.95
CA ASN A 71 7.82 13.47 0.31
C ASN A 71 6.57 12.72 -0.19
N LEU A 72 6.74 11.47 -0.63
CA LEU A 72 5.68 10.58 -1.07
C LEU A 72 5.76 9.28 -0.28
N TRP A 73 4.68 8.92 0.40
CA TRP A 73 4.56 7.69 1.15
C TRP A 73 3.40 6.87 0.62
N VAL A 74 3.63 5.61 0.26
CA VAL A 74 2.60 4.77 -0.37
C VAL A 74 2.52 3.41 0.32
N TYR A 75 1.32 3.01 0.73
CA TYR A 75 1.03 1.69 1.27
C TYR A 75 0.26 0.85 0.26
N THR A 76 0.95 -0.11 -0.35
CA THR A 76 0.37 -1.06 -1.31
C THR A 76 0.40 -2.50 -0.80
N ALA A 77 0.95 -2.74 0.38
CA ALA A 77 0.97 -4.08 0.96
C ALA A 77 -0.46 -4.57 1.26
N GLY A 78 -0.66 -5.86 1.12
CA GLY A 78 -1.94 -6.48 1.40
C GLY A 78 -1.92 -7.98 1.18
N ASP A 79 -2.95 -8.64 1.68
CA ASP A 79 -3.22 -10.06 1.47
C ASP A 79 -4.73 -10.32 1.39
N ILE A 80 -5.10 -11.43 0.76
CA ILE A 80 -6.48 -11.85 0.56
C ILE A 80 -6.60 -13.37 0.67
N ALA A 81 -7.74 -13.84 1.13
CA ALA A 81 -8.18 -15.22 0.99
C ALA A 81 -9.69 -15.22 0.79
N SER A 82 -10.18 -16.20 0.07
CA SER A 82 -11.62 -16.46 -0.08
C SER A 82 -12.02 -17.67 0.76
N LEU A 83 -12.52 -17.39 1.97
CA LEU A 83 -12.96 -18.39 2.93
C LEU A 83 -14.33 -18.00 3.50
N ARG A 84 -15.30 -18.92 3.46
CA ARG A 84 -16.60 -18.69 4.12
C ARG A 84 -16.40 -18.55 5.61
N ILE A 85 -17.27 -17.79 6.28
CA ILE A 85 -17.14 -17.53 7.74
C ILE A 85 -17.11 -18.81 8.58
N SER A 86 -17.81 -19.85 8.14
CA SER A 86 -17.81 -21.16 8.79
C SER A 86 -16.52 -21.96 8.62
N GLU A 87 -15.68 -21.58 7.64
CA GLU A 87 -14.43 -22.27 7.28
C GLU A 87 -13.19 -21.41 7.63
N MET A 88 -13.39 -20.15 7.97
CA MET A 88 -12.32 -19.20 8.25
C MET A 88 -11.69 -19.49 9.61
N HIS A 89 -10.42 -19.89 9.60
CA HIS A 89 -9.67 -20.02 10.83
C HIS A 89 -9.30 -18.64 11.40
N PRO A 90 -9.29 -18.44 12.74
CA PRO A 90 -8.88 -17.16 13.34
C PRO A 90 -7.52 -16.63 12.87
N LEU A 91 -6.57 -17.51 12.59
CA LEU A 91 -5.26 -17.11 12.04
C LEU A 91 -5.34 -16.55 10.62
N ASP A 92 -6.26 -17.04 9.77
CA ASP A 92 -6.48 -16.46 8.43
C ASP A 92 -7.10 -15.08 8.53
N TRP A 93 -8.08 -14.92 9.40
CA TRP A 93 -8.66 -13.62 9.71
C TRP A 93 -7.58 -12.64 10.16
N GLN A 94 -6.80 -13.01 11.17
CA GLN A 94 -5.73 -12.18 11.73
C GLN A 94 -4.70 -11.80 10.65
N ARG A 95 -4.19 -12.76 9.89
CA ARG A 95 -3.21 -12.54 8.80
C ARG A 95 -3.70 -11.52 7.78
N ILE A 96 -4.99 -11.57 7.40
CA ILE A 96 -5.57 -10.63 6.43
C ILE A 96 -5.70 -9.23 7.03
N LEU A 97 -6.16 -9.10 8.28
CA LEU A 97 -6.22 -7.82 8.96
C LEU A 97 -4.81 -7.22 9.17
N GLU A 98 -3.86 -8.03 9.59
CA GLU A 98 -2.48 -7.61 9.80
C GLU A 98 -1.87 -7.03 8.53
N ALA A 99 -1.97 -7.73 7.40
CA ALA A 99 -1.38 -7.28 6.14
C ALA A 99 -2.07 -6.06 5.52
N ASN A 100 -3.37 -5.85 5.77
CA ASN A 100 -4.14 -4.80 5.11
C ASN A 100 -4.44 -3.58 5.98
N LEU A 101 -4.48 -3.75 7.30
CA LEU A 101 -4.88 -2.70 8.24
C LEU A 101 -3.81 -2.44 9.30
N THR A 102 -3.42 -3.45 10.10
CA THR A 102 -2.42 -3.27 11.16
C THR A 102 -1.07 -2.83 10.58
N GLY A 103 -0.65 -3.44 9.47
CA GLY A 103 0.56 -3.04 8.77
C GLY A 103 0.53 -1.60 8.25
N ALA A 104 -0.64 -1.13 7.79
CA ALA A 104 -0.79 0.28 7.41
C ALA A 104 -0.62 1.20 8.63
N PHE A 105 -1.19 0.84 9.78
CA PHE A 105 -0.99 1.57 11.03
C PHE A 105 0.49 1.57 11.44
N LEU A 106 1.14 0.41 11.53
CA LEU A 106 2.54 0.31 11.96
C LEU A 106 3.47 1.12 11.06
N THR A 107 3.32 0.96 9.74
CA THR A 107 4.15 1.67 8.77
C THR A 107 3.90 3.18 8.79
N THR A 108 2.67 3.64 8.98
CA THR A 108 2.35 5.06 9.18
C THR A 108 2.97 5.58 10.46
N HIS A 109 2.76 4.88 11.58
CA HIS A 109 3.23 5.29 12.90
C HIS A 109 4.75 5.45 12.93
N PHE A 110 5.49 4.44 12.50
CA PHE A 110 6.96 4.49 12.54
C PHE A 110 7.57 5.41 11.47
N SER A 111 6.89 5.62 10.33
CA SER A 111 7.37 6.60 9.32
C SER A 111 7.12 8.05 9.73
N TRP A 112 6.30 8.32 10.73
CA TRP A 112 5.74 9.65 10.99
C TRP A 112 6.78 10.77 11.11
N SER A 113 7.88 10.50 11.79
CA SER A 113 8.99 11.45 11.99
C SER A 113 9.83 11.70 10.73
N LEU A 114 9.78 10.79 9.75
CA LEU A 114 10.47 10.93 8.47
C LEU A 114 9.63 11.64 7.41
N LEU A 115 8.31 11.76 7.63
CA LEU A 115 7.44 12.41 6.68
C LEU A 115 7.67 13.93 6.70
N SER A 116 7.97 14.53 5.55
CA SER A 116 8.06 15.99 5.42
C SER A 116 6.73 16.66 5.80
N GLU A 117 6.74 17.94 6.11
CA GLU A 117 5.51 18.69 6.40
C GLU A 117 4.52 18.68 5.22
N GLN A 118 5.06 18.62 4.00
CA GLN A 118 4.29 18.57 2.75
C GLN A 118 4.13 17.15 2.19
N ALA A 119 4.45 16.12 2.98
CA ALA A 119 4.34 14.74 2.53
C ALA A 119 2.91 14.41 2.08
N HIS A 120 2.81 13.57 1.05
CA HIS A 120 1.55 13.03 0.58
C HIS A 120 1.50 11.52 0.82
N LEU A 121 0.53 11.08 1.60
CA LEU A 121 0.33 9.68 1.96
C LEU A 121 -0.76 9.08 1.07
N PHE A 122 -0.45 7.93 0.47
CA PHE A 122 -1.40 7.15 -0.33
C PHE A 122 -1.63 5.77 0.29
N TYR A 123 -2.88 5.45 0.56
CA TYR A 123 -3.30 4.13 1.03
C TYR A 123 -4.04 3.40 -0.07
N LEU A 124 -3.58 2.19 -0.43
CA LEU A 124 -4.25 1.37 -1.42
C LEU A 124 -5.43 0.64 -0.76
N GLY A 125 -6.60 1.23 -0.89
CA GLY A 125 -7.88 0.67 -0.50
C GLY A 125 -8.44 -0.31 -1.54
N ALA A 126 -9.76 -0.35 -1.64
CA ALA A 126 -10.52 -1.05 -2.66
C ALA A 126 -11.93 -0.44 -2.70
N LEU A 127 -12.67 -0.64 -3.79
CA LEU A 127 -14.11 -0.35 -3.82
C LEU A 127 -14.83 -1.31 -2.87
N SER A 128 -14.87 -0.95 -1.58
CA SER A 128 -15.29 -1.83 -0.48
C SER A 128 -16.71 -2.37 -0.68
N GLU A 129 -17.59 -1.61 -1.33
CA GLU A 129 -18.95 -2.01 -1.67
C GLU A 129 -18.97 -3.20 -2.62
N ARG A 130 -18.00 -3.28 -3.54
CA ARG A 130 -17.83 -4.42 -4.48
C ARG A 130 -17.14 -5.62 -3.85
N MET A 131 -16.49 -5.45 -2.68
CA MET A 131 -15.82 -6.52 -1.96
C MET A 131 -16.73 -7.25 -0.94
N ARG A 132 -18.01 -6.88 -0.84
CA ARG A 132 -18.99 -7.55 0.04
C ARG A 132 -19.51 -8.85 -0.60
N LEU A 133 -18.59 -9.73 -0.96
CA LEU A 133 -18.87 -11.01 -1.58
C LEU A 133 -18.70 -12.16 -0.57
N PRO A 134 -19.46 -13.27 -0.73
CA PRO A 134 -19.23 -14.46 0.07
C PRO A 134 -17.76 -14.90 0.03
N GLY A 135 -17.19 -15.17 1.21
CA GLY A 135 -15.80 -15.58 1.35
C GLY A 135 -14.80 -14.43 1.52
N LEU A 136 -15.17 -13.17 1.36
CA LEU A 136 -14.27 -12.03 1.49
C LEU A 136 -14.45 -11.23 2.79
N SER A 137 -15.04 -11.81 3.84
CA SER A 137 -15.38 -11.06 5.07
C SER A 137 -14.17 -10.38 5.72
N ALA A 138 -13.04 -11.08 5.89
CA ALA A 138 -11.83 -10.51 6.48
C ALA A 138 -11.23 -9.40 5.60
N TYR A 139 -11.16 -9.62 4.28
CA TYR A 139 -10.64 -8.63 3.34
C TYR A 139 -11.51 -7.38 3.28
N ALA A 140 -12.83 -7.55 3.17
CA ALA A 140 -13.77 -6.43 3.17
C ALA A 140 -13.71 -5.62 4.47
N ALA A 141 -13.64 -6.29 5.63
CA ALA A 141 -13.49 -5.64 6.93
C ALA A 141 -12.17 -4.86 7.01
N ALA A 142 -11.06 -5.45 6.57
CA ALA A 142 -9.75 -4.80 6.60
C ALA A 142 -9.69 -3.57 5.68
N LYS A 143 -10.25 -3.65 4.47
CA LYS A 143 -10.25 -2.50 3.52
C LYS A 143 -11.19 -1.38 3.97
N ALA A 144 -12.35 -1.70 4.53
CA ALA A 144 -13.23 -0.71 5.15
C ALA A 144 -12.58 -0.04 6.37
N GLY A 145 -11.90 -0.83 7.21
CA GLY A 145 -11.11 -0.31 8.33
C GLY A 145 -9.95 0.57 7.88
N LEU A 146 -9.23 0.20 6.83
CA LEU A 146 -8.15 1.00 6.24
C LEU A 146 -8.66 2.35 5.74
N GLU A 147 -9.81 2.38 5.07
CA GLU A 147 -10.44 3.62 4.60
C GLU A 147 -10.78 4.55 5.77
N ALA A 148 -11.41 4.01 6.81
CA ALA A 148 -11.74 4.77 8.02
C ALA A 148 -10.47 5.26 8.74
N PHE A 149 -9.45 4.42 8.88
CA PHE A 149 -8.16 4.77 9.47
C PHE A 149 -7.50 5.92 8.70
N ALA A 150 -7.34 5.81 7.40
CA ALA A 150 -6.70 6.82 6.57
C ALA A 150 -7.47 8.15 6.58
N GLU A 151 -8.79 8.12 6.66
CA GLU A 151 -9.62 9.32 6.79
C GLU A 151 -9.40 10.03 8.13
N VAL A 152 -9.17 9.29 9.23
CA VAL A 152 -8.80 9.87 10.53
C VAL A 152 -7.39 10.47 10.45
N VAL A 153 -6.42 9.74 9.89
CA VAL A 153 -5.05 10.26 9.67
C VAL A 153 -5.08 11.58 8.87
N ARG A 154 -5.94 11.67 7.85
CA ARG A 154 -6.14 12.89 7.07
C ARG A 154 -6.62 14.08 7.92
N LYS A 155 -7.48 13.83 8.91
CA LYS A 155 -8.01 14.86 9.82
C LYS A 155 -7.04 15.25 10.92
N GLU A 156 -6.20 14.32 11.36
CA GLU A 156 -5.23 14.54 12.44
C GLU A 156 -3.94 15.19 11.95
N SER A 157 -3.64 15.10 10.66
CA SER A 157 -2.40 15.62 10.10
C SER A 157 -2.63 16.83 9.20
N HIS A 158 -1.60 17.69 9.08
CA HIS A 158 -1.57 18.74 8.05
C HIS A 158 -1.09 18.24 6.69
N ARG A 159 -0.74 16.94 6.60
CA ARG A 159 -0.25 16.29 5.39
C ARG A 159 -1.40 15.88 4.49
N LYS A 160 -1.12 15.78 3.20
CA LYS A 160 -2.10 15.27 2.25
C LYS A 160 -2.29 13.77 2.40
N VAL A 161 -3.51 13.29 2.39
CA VAL A 161 -3.84 11.86 2.44
C VAL A 161 -4.85 11.52 1.36
N THR A 162 -4.52 10.50 0.57
CA THR A 162 -5.39 9.97 -0.50
C THR A 162 -5.60 8.48 -0.30
N ILE A 163 -6.84 8.06 -0.35
CA ILE A 163 -7.23 6.65 -0.33
C ILE A 163 -7.57 6.26 -1.76
N VAL A 164 -6.73 5.45 -2.37
CA VAL A 164 -6.90 4.96 -3.74
C VAL A 164 -7.77 3.72 -3.71
N ARG A 165 -8.92 3.75 -4.40
CA ARG A 165 -9.86 2.63 -4.47
C ARG A 165 -9.96 2.12 -5.92
N PRO A 166 -9.01 1.29 -6.36
CA PRO A 166 -9.05 0.76 -7.71
C PRO A 166 -10.18 -0.25 -7.89
N ALA A 167 -10.68 -0.34 -9.11
CA ALA A 167 -11.45 -1.49 -9.56
C ALA A 167 -10.55 -2.75 -9.60
N ALA A 168 -10.93 -3.78 -10.34
CA ALA A 168 -10.08 -4.96 -10.49
C ALA A 168 -8.77 -4.61 -11.20
N VAL A 169 -7.63 -4.99 -10.62
CA VAL A 169 -6.29 -4.74 -11.19
C VAL A 169 -5.63 -6.08 -11.48
N GLU A 170 -5.08 -6.27 -12.67
CA GLU A 170 -4.37 -7.51 -13.05
C GLU A 170 -3.07 -7.64 -12.26
N THR A 171 -3.09 -8.45 -11.22
CA THR A 171 -1.95 -8.74 -10.36
C THR A 171 -1.99 -10.20 -9.91
N PRO A 172 -0.87 -10.77 -9.42
CA PRO A 172 -0.84 -12.12 -8.82
C PRO A 172 -1.80 -12.29 -7.62
N PHE A 173 -2.38 -11.22 -7.11
CA PHE A 173 -3.37 -11.24 -6.05
C PHE A 173 -4.61 -12.08 -6.40
N TRP A 174 -4.99 -12.11 -7.69
CA TRP A 174 -6.10 -12.90 -8.21
C TRP A 174 -5.88 -14.41 -8.13
N ASN A 175 -4.64 -14.87 -8.06
CA ASN A 175 -4.31 -16.28 -7.90
C ASN A 175 -4.75 -16.85 -6.53
N LYS A 176 -5.11 -15.97 -5.57
CA LYS A 176 -5.51 -16.33 -4.21
C LYS A 176 -7.01 -16.42 -4.02
N VAL A 177 -7.79 -16.16 -5.05
CA VAL A 177 -9.25 -16.15 -4.98
C VAL A 177 -9.87 -16.94 -6.13
N PRO A 178 -11.04 -17.57 -5.96
CA PRO A 178 -11.68 -18.38 -7.00
C PRO A 178 -12.43 -17.57 -8.04
N PHE A 179 -12.30 -16.25 -8.01
CA PHE A 179 -12.97 -15.34 -8.94
C PHE A 179 -12.11 -15.14 -10.18
N LYS A 180 -12.76 -15.03 -11.32
CA LYS A 180 -12.09 -14.63 -12.57
C LYS A 180 -11.84 -13.13 -12.57
N LEU A 181 -10.70 -12.72 -13.09
CA LEU A 181 -10.40 -11.32 -13.36
C LEU A 181 -11.46 -10.77 -14.35
N PRO A 182 -12.15 -9.66 -14.03
CA PRO A 182 -13.14 -9.07 -14.92
C PRO A 182 -12.55 -8.67 -16.28
N PRO A 183 -13.33 -8.71 -17.38
CA PRO A 183 -12.83 -8.32 -18.70
C PRO A 183 -12.33 -6.87 -18.79
N HIS A 184 -12.93 -5.98 -17.99
CA HIS A 184 -12.54 -4.56 -17.92
C HIS A 184 -11.76 -4.33 -16.62
N HIS A 185 -10.56 -4.88 -16.53
CA HIS A 185 -9.63 -4.66 -15.43
C HIS A 185 -8.61 -3.58 -15.77
N LEU A 186 -8.00 -3.03 -14.74
CA LEU A 186 -6.88 -2.10 -14.87
C LEU A 186 -5.56 -2.89 -14.90
N MET A 187 -4.56 -2.31 -15.56
CA MET A 187 -3.18 -2.75 -15.40
C MET A 187 -2.56 -2.07 -14.17
N PRO A 188 -1.57 -2.68 -13.51
CA PRO A 188 -0.85 -2.03 -12.40
C PRO A 188 -0.29 -0.64 -12.75
N VAL A 189 0.13 -0.45 -14.00
CA VAL A 189 0.65 0.85 -14.48
C VAL A 189 -0.45 1.92 -14.51
N ASP A 190 -1.69 1.58 -14.83
CA ASP A 190 -2.80 2.55 -14.84
C ASP A 190 -3.03 3.12 -13.44
N VAL A 191 -2.92 2.25 -12.41
CA VAL A 191 -3.05 2.67 -11.00
C VAL A 191 -1.85 3.52 -10.58
N ALA A 192 -0.64 3.15 -10.98
CA ALA A 192 0.57 3.92 -10.70
C ALA A 192 0.50 5.32 -11.32
N ASP A 193 0.10 5.43 -12.58
CA ASP A 193 -0.04 6.72 -13.28
C ASP A 193 -1.07 7.63 -12.59
N ARG A 194 -2.20 7.06 -12.14
CA ARG A 194 -3.23 7.82 -11.40
C ARG A 194 -2.75 8.28 -10.03
N ILE A 195 -1.95 7.48 -9.31
CA ILE A 195 -1.33 7.87 -8.04
C ILE A 195 -0.35 9.04 -8.25
N ILE A 196 0.53 8.94 -9.26
CA ILE A 196 1.51 9.98 -9.57
C ILE A 196 0.81 11.26 -10.03
N GLN A 197 -0.22 11.16 -10.86
CA GLN A 197 -1.04 12.29 -11.26
C GLN A 197 -1.68 12.97 -10.03
N ALA A 198 -2.31 12.18 -9.14
CA ALA A 198 -2.95 12.71 -7.92
C ALA A 198 -1.93 13.37 -6.98
N TYR A 199 -0.70 12.82 -6.89
CA TYR A 199 0.39 13.46 -6.17
C TYR A 199 0.74 14.83 -6.76
N ASN A 200 0.90 14.92 -8.09
CA ASN A 200 1.26 16.16 -8.77
C ASN A 200 0.16 17.23 -8.67
N GLU A 201 -1.10 16.82 -8.70
CA GLU A 201 -2.27 17.67 -8.51
C GLU A 201 -2.52 18.05 -7.05
N GLY A 202 -1.89 17.35 -6.09
CA GLY A 202 -2.13 17.52 -4.67
C GLY A 202 -3.52 17.09 -4.22
N TYR A 203 -4.10 16.07 -4.90
CA TYR A 203 -5.43 15.54 -4.64
C TYR A 203 -5.52 14.91 -3.25
N GLN A 204 -6.65 15.09 -2.56
CA GLN A 204 -6.88 14.52 -1.23
C GLN A 204 -8.26 13.85 -1.14
N GLY A 205 -8.35 12.83 -0.31
CA GLY A 205 -9.60 12.10 -0.07
C GLY A 205 -9.70 10.80 -0.84
N LEU A 206 -10.91 10.40 -1.22
CA LEU A 206 -11.16 9.15 -1.94
C LEU A 206 -10.90 9.32 -3.43
N LEU A 207 -10.03 8.48 -3.98
CA LEU A 207 -9.69 8.43 -5.40
C LEU A 207 -10.14 7.09 -5.97
N ASP A 208 -11.28 7.08 -6.62
CA ASP A 208 -11.80 5.91 -7.35
C ASP A 208 -11.15 5.82 -8.73
N ILE A 209 -10.72 4.60 -9.11
CA ILE A 209 -10.04 4.33 -10.39
C ILE A 209 -10.70 3.15 -11.10
#